data_1bd0668fae82bb281fa961d32e4270b2
#
_entry.id   1bd0668fae82bb281fa961d32e4270b2
#
_cell.length_a   1.000
_cell.length_b   1.000
_cell.length_c   1.000
_cell.angle_alpha   90.00
_cell.angle_beta   90.00
_cell.angle_gamma   90.00
#
_symmetry.space_group_name_H-M   'P 1'
#
loop_
_entity.id
_entity.type
_entity.pdbx_description
1 polymer ?
#
loop_
_entity_poly.entity_id
_entity_poly.type
_entity_poly.pdbx_seq_one_letter_code
_entity_poly.pdbx_strand_id
1 'polypeptide(L)'
;MTQTGQKISDFELVAHDGEAVKLSEKLQEGPVVLAFFPAAFTGVCTAEMCEFRDTLKQFEELNATVLGVSVDIRFSLAEFAKQQDLNFPLLSDFNKEVISALGVRDDNFIGMKGVAKRSVFVIKPDFTVAYQWVAENPGQRPDLDEVRKALSSL
;
A
#
# COMPACT_ATOMS: atom_id res chain seq x y z
N MET A 1 -15.93 0.08 -4.20
CA MET A 1 -14.74 -0.16 -3.35
C MET A 1 -14.77 -1.59 -2.83
N THR A 2 -13.63 -2.26 -2.90
CA THR A 2 -13.49 -3.64 -2.43
C THR A 2 -13.65 -3.69 -0.91
N GLN A 3 -14.46 -4.62 -0.41
CA GLN A 3 -14.80 -4.75 0.99
C GLN A 3 -14.12 -5.95 1.64
N THR A 4 -14.02 -5.91 2.96
CA THR A 4 -13.59 -7.06 3.76
C THR A 4 -14.43 -8.29 3.43
N GLY A 5 -13.78 -9.44 3.25
CA GLY A 5 -14.40 -10.71 2.85
C GLY A 5 -14.43 -10.96 1.35
N GLN A 6 -14.22 -9.93 0.54
CA GLN A 6 -14.14 -10.08 -0.92
C GLN A 6 -12.73 -10.48 -1.35
N LYS A 7 -12.64 -11.16 -2.47
CA LYS A 7 -11.35 -11.49 -3.10
C LYS A 7 -10.95 -10.41 -4.09
N ILE A 8 -9.65 -10.16 -4.18
CA ILE A 8 -9.08 -9.26 -5.19
C ILE A 8 -8.37 -10.08 -6.26
N SER A 9 -8.20 -9.47 -7.43
CA SER A 9 -7.45 -10.09 -8.52
C SER A 9 -5.95 -9.95 -8.29
N ASP A 10 -5.19 -10.89 -8.83
CA ASP A 10 -3.73 -10.77 -8.86
C ASP A 10 -3.31 -9.55 -9.69
N PHE A 11 -2.14 -9.02 -9.38
CA PHE A 11 -1.55 -7.93 -10.16
C PHE A 11 -0.04 -8.00 -10.12
N GLU A 12 0.60 -7.32 -11.06
CA GLU A 12 2.04 -7.15 -11.11
C GLU A 12 2.34 -5.67 -11.35
N LEU A 13 3.17 -5.09 -10.48
CA LEU A 13 3.60 -3.69 -10.62
C LEU A 13 5.11 -3.61 -10.47
N VAL A 14 5.71 -2.61 -11.12
CA VAL A 14 7.15 -2.36 -11.00
C VAL A 14 7.41 -1.60 -9.71
N ALA A 15 8.37 -2.10 -8.93
CA ALA A 15 8.82 -1.46 -7.70
C ALA A 15 9.82 -0.33 -8.00
N HIS A 16 10.10 0.48 -7.00
CA HIS A 16 11.01 1.62 -7.11
C HIS A 16 12.44 1.22 -7.51
N ASP A 17 12.86 -0.01 -7.22
CA ASP A 17 14.18 -0.53 -7.62
C ASP A 17 14.20 -1.12 -9.04
N GLY A 18 13.08 -1.10 -9.75
CA GLY A 18 12.95 -1.66 -11.08
C GLY A 18 12.50 -3.11 -11.13
N GLU A 19 12.40 -3.79 -9.99
CA GLU A 19 11.93 -5.17 -9.95
C GLU A 19 10.41 -5.26 -10.14
N ALA A 20 9.97 -6.28 -10.89
CA ALA A 20 8.55 -6.58 -11.00
C ALA A 20 8.09 -7.32 -9.74
N VAL A 21 7.02 -6.83 -9.11
CA VAL A 21 6.44 -7.44 -7.91
C VAL A 21 5.05 -7.94 -8.22
N LYS A 22 4.86 -9.24 -8.06
CA LYS A 22 3.58 -9.91 -8.30
C LYS A 22 2.93 -10.27 -6.97
N LEU A 23 1.67 -9.86 -6.78
CA LEU A 23 0.95 -10.07 -5.53
C LEU A 23 0.91 -11.56 -5.16
N SER A 24 0.60 -12.44 -6.12
CA SER A 24 0.52 -13.89 -5.86
C SER A 24 1.82 -14.48 -5.35
N GLU A 25 2.96 -13.99 -5.82
CA GLU A 25 4.27 -14.44 -5.34
C GLU A 25 4.51 -14.01 -3.89
N LYS A 26 4.13 -12.78 -3.55
CA LYS A 26 4.26 -12.28 -2.18
C LYS A 26 3.31 -13.01 -1.23
N LEU A 27 2.11 -13.34 -1.68
CA LEU A 27 1.14 -14.09 -0.87
C LEU A 27 1.59 -15.52 -0.56
N GLN A 28 2.51 -16.09 -1.32
CA GLN A 28 3.12 -17.39 -1.00
C GLN A 28 3.97 -17.33 0.28
N GLU A 29 4.47 -16.14 0.62
CA GLU A 29 5.29 -15.92 1.81
C GLU A 29 4.45 -15.62 3.05
N GLY A 30 3.19 -15.25 2.88
CA GLY A 30 2.27 -14.88 3.97
C GLY A 30 1.33 -13.75 3.54
N PRO A 31 0.57 -13.17 4.50
CA PRO A 31 -0.32 -12.06 4.19
C PRO A 31 0.46 -10.83 3.71
N VAL A 32 -0.21 -10.00 2.92
CA VAL A 32 0.36 -8.78 2.36
C VAL A 32 -0.43 -7.57 2.87
N VAL A 33 0.29 -6.55 3.31
CA VAL A 33 -0.26 -5.23 3.65
C VAL A 33 -0.03 -4.32 2.46
N LEU A 34 -1.11 -3.86 1.83
CA LEU A 34 -1.06 -2.87 0.75
C LEU A 34 -1.37 -1.50 1.34
N ALA A 35 -0.39 -0.62 1.32
CA ALA A 35 -0.53 0.75 1.82
C ALA A 35 -0.54 1.73 0.64
N PHE A 36 -1.75 2.16 0.24
CA PHE A 36 -1.93 3.12 -0.84
C PHE A 36 -1.80 4.54 -0.31
N PHE A 37 -1.09 5.39 -1.04
CA PHE A 37 -0.94 6.81 -0.68
C PHE A 37 -1.03 7.69 -1.93
N PRO A 38 -1.51 8.94 -1.77
CA PRO A 38 -1.75 9.81 -2.93
C PRO A 38 -0.51 10.20 -3.72
N ALA A 39 0.55 10.64 -3.04
CA ALA A 39 1.73 11.16 -3.73
C ALA A 39 2.96 11.16 -2.83
N ALA A 40 4.09 10.73 -3.37
CA ALA A 40 5.40 10.83 -2.72
C ALA A 40 5.74 12.31 -2.45
N PHE A 41 6.60 12.55 -1.47
CA PHE A 41 7.12 13.87 -1.08
C PHE A 41 6.10 14.80 -0.41
N THR A 42 4.87 14.36 -0.19
CA THR A 42 3.89 15.12 0.60
C THR A 42 4.05 14.80 2.08
N GLY A 43 3.67 15.75 2.96
CA GLY A 43 3.95 15.63 4.40
C GLY A 43 3.31 14.43 5.08
N VAL A 44 2.01 14.21 4.85
CA VAL A 44 1.28 13.10 5.49
C VAL A 44 1.73 11.74 4.92
N CYS A 45 1.96 11.65 3.61
CA CYS A 45 2.45 10.44 2.99
C CYS A 45 3.85 10.07 3.48
N THR A 46 4.73 11.06 3.63
CA THR A 46 6.06 10.86 4.18
C THR A 46 5.98 10.33 5.61
N ALA A 47 5.13 10.93 6.45
CA ALA A 47 4.96 10.50 7.85
C ALA A 47 4.43 9.07 7.93
N GLU A 48 3.46 8.71 7.09
CA GLU A 48 2.90 7.36 7.04
C GLU A 48 3.95 6.32 6.65
N MET A 49 4.68 6.58 5.57
CA MET A 49 5.70 5.64 5.08
C MET A 49 6.84 5.48 6.09
N CYS A 50 7.23 6.55 6.78
CA CYS A 50 8.24 6.48 7.83
C CYS A 50 7.75 5.67 9.04
N GLU A 51 6.47 5.74 9.38
CA GLU A 51 5.91 4.91 10.44
C GLU A 51 5.94 3.42 10.07
N PHE A 52 5.61 3.06 8.83
CA PHE A 52 5.79 1.69 8.35
C PHE A 52 7.26 1.27 8.40
N ARG A 53 8.17 2.13 7.96
CA ARG A 53 9.61 1.88 8.04
C ARG A 53 10.05 1.55 9.47
N ASP A 54 9.64 2.38 10.42
CA ASP A 54 10.09 2.27 11.81
C ASP A 54 9.47 1.06 12.53
N THR A 55 8.36 0.53 12.02
CA THR A 55 7.66 -0.61 12.62
C THR A 55 7.69 -1.87 11.75
N LEU A 56 8.46 -1.86 10.66
CA LEU A 56 8.47 -2.96 9.69
C LEU A 56 8.76 -4.31 10.33
N LYS A 57 9.70 -4.36 11.28
CA LYS A 57 10.06 -5.58 11.98
C LYS A 57 8.85 -6.23 12.67
N GLN A 58 7.94 -5.43 13.21
CA GLN A 58 6.73 -5.93 13.86
C GLN A 58 5.79 -6.60 12.84
N PHE A 59 5.74 -6.08 11.62
CA PHE A 59 4.97 -6.72 10.54
C PHE A 59 5.63 -8.02 10.08
N GLU A 60 6.96 -8.03 9.96
CA GLU A 60 7.71 -9.23 9.59
C GLU A 60 7.54 -10.35 10.62
N GLU A 61 7.47 -10.01 11.90
CA GLU A 61 7.20 -10.98 12.97
C GLU A 61 5.83 -11.64 12.84
N LEU A 62 4.90 -11.00 12.12
CA LEU A 62 3.58 -11.54 11.79
C LEU A 62 3.57 -12.21 10.40
N ASN A 63 4.73 -12.45 9.82
CA ASN A 63 4.92 -13.00 8.46
C ASN A 63 4.28 -12.16 7.36
N ALA A 64 4.06 -10.87 7.62
CA ALA A 64 3.45 -9.97 6.65
C ALA A 64 4.51 -9.26 5.82
N THR A 65 4.21 -9.10 4.52
CA THR A 65 4.98 -8.26 3.61
C THR A 65 4.25 -6.92 3.46
N VAL A 66 4.97 -5.82 3.65
CA VAL A 66 4.42 -4.47 3.44
C VAL A 66 4.81 -3.95 2.06
N LEU A 67 3.83 -3.50 1.29
CA LEU A 67 4.03 -2.90 -0.02
C LEU A 67 3.33 -1.54 -0.04
N GLY A 68 4.11 -0.47 -0.26
CA GLY A 68 3.55 0.86 -0.50
C GLY A 68 3.17 1.01 -1.97
N VAL A 69 2.05 1.66 -2.26
CA VAL A 69 1.58 1.80 -3.64
C VAL A 69 1.09 3.23 -3.89
N SER A 70 1.57 3.84 -4.95
CA SER A 70 1.07 5.13 -5.44
C SER A 70 1.07 5.15 -6.96
N VAL A 71 0.53 6.22 -7.56
CA VAL A 71 0.57 6.40 -9.02
C VAL A 71 1.82 7.14 -9.48
N ASP A 72 2.73 7.48 -8.58
CA ASP A 72 4.00 8.09 -8.93
C ASP A 72 4.80 7.16 -9.85
N ILE A 73 5.60 7.73 -10.73
CA ILE A 73 6.51 6.92 -11.54
C ILE A 73 7.59 6.29 -10.65
N ARG A 74 8.11 5.14 -11.04
CA ARG A 74 9.06 4.41 -10.20
C ARG A 74 10.33 5.21 -9.86
N PHE A 75 10.74 6.11 -10.75
CA PHE A 75 11.94 6.93 -10.54
C PHE A 75 11.75 7.93 -9.40
N SER A 76 10.57 8.54 -9.30
CA SER A 76 10.22 9.41 -8.18
C SER A 76 10.11 8.61 -6.88
N LEU A 77 9.53 7.41 -6.95
CA LEU A 77 9.46 6.51 -5.79
C LEU A 77 10.84 6.06 -5.32
N ALA A 78 11.77 5.84 -6.25
CA ALA A 78 13.16 5.48 -5.92
C ALA A 78 13.83 6.59 -5.11
N GLU A 79 13.69 7.83 -5.54
CA GLU A 79 14.27 8.97 -4.82
C GLU A 79 13.60 9.17 -3.46
N PHE A 80 12.27 9.03 -3.41
CA PHE A 80 11.51 9.12 -2.16
C PHE A 80 11.98 8.04 -1.15
N ALA A 81 12.09 6.80 -1.60
CA ALA A 81 12.57 5.70 -0.77
C ALA A 81 13.99 5.95 -0.25
N LYS A 82 14.85 6.50 -1.10
CA LYS A 82 16.23 6.83 -0.74
C LYS A 82 16.28 7.94 0.31
N GLN A 83 15.54 9.04 0.09
CA GLN A 83 15.55 10.18 1.01
C GLN A 83 14.98 9.81 2.37
N GLN A 84 13.98 8.95 2.43
CA GLN A 84 13.34 8.52 3.67
C GLN A 84 13.90 7.23 4.24
N ASP A 85 14.91 6.66 3.59
CA ASP A 85 15.54 5.39 4.02
C ASP A 85 14.50 4.28 4.23
N LEU A 86 13.56 4.17 3.28
CA LEU A 86 12.50 3.16 3.36
C LEU A 86 13.06 1.76 3.11
N ASN A 87 12.61 0.81 3.91
CA ASN A 87 13.10 -0.57 3.94
C ASN A 87 12.08 -1.59 3.41
N PHE A 88 11.10 -1.12 2.64
CA PHE A 88 10.10 -1.96 1.99
C PHE A 88 9.84 -1.45 0.57
N PRO A 89 9.32 -2.31 -0.34
CA PRO A 89 9.09 -1.89 -1.72
C PRO A 89 7.98 -0.85 -1.85
N LEU A 90 8.22 0.13 -2.73
CA LEU A 90 7.18 1.06 -3.21
C LEU A 90 6.85 0.69 -4.65
N LEU A 91 5.59 0.42 -4.93
CA LEU A 91 5.11 -0.03 -6.22
C LEU A 91 4.46 1.13 -6.98
N SER A 92 4.71 1.19 -8.28
CA SER A 92 4.16 2.22 -9.15
C SER A 92 2.90 1.71 -9.86
N ASP A 93 1.75 2.24 -9.48
CA ASP A 93 0.49 2.02 -10.19
C ASP A 93 0.22 3.21 -11.14
N PHE A 94 1.24 3.58 -11.92
CA PHE A 94 1.18 4.71 -12.84
C PHE A 94 -0.01 4.62 -13.79
N ASN A 95 -0.35 3.43 -14.25
CA ASN A 95 -1.47 3.22 -15.16
C ASN A 95 -2.83 3.14 -14.45
N LYS A 96 -2.85 3.26 -13.13
CA LYS A 96 -4.07 3.35 -12.32
C LYS A 96 -4.97 2.11 -12.37
N GLU A 97 -4.41 0.96 -12.75
CA GLU A 97 -5.16 -0.28 -12.88
C GLU A 97 -5.56 -0.86 -11.54
N VAL A 98 -4.63 -0.87 -10.58
CA VAL A 98 -4.87 -1.47 -9.27
C VAL A 98 -5.78 -0.60 -8.41
N ILE A 99 -5.55 0.72 -8.37
CA ILE A 99 -6.42 1.62 -7.61
C ILE A 99 -7.85 1.62 -8.16
N SER A 100 -8.00 1.48 -9.49
CA SER A 100 -9.32 1.40 -10.12
C SER A 100 -10.02 0.08 -9.78
N ALA A 101 -9.28 -1.04 -9.83
CA ALA A 101 -9.81 -2.35 -9.51
C ALA A 101 -10.28 -2.45 -8.04
N LEU A 102 -9.53 -1.83 -7.11
CA LEU A 102 -9.88 -1.85 -5.70
C LEU A 102 -10.87 -0.76 -5.29
N GLY A 103 -11.18 0.17 -6.20
CA GLY A 103 -12.12 1.24 -5.93
C GLY A 103 -11.58 2.34 -5.02
N VAL A 104 -10.26 2.54 -5.02
CA VAL A 104 -9.60 3.57 -4.21
C VAL A 104 -8.98 4.67 -5.08
N ARG A 105 -9.50 4.86 -6.27
CA ARG A 105 -9.10 5.96 -7.13
C ARG A 105 -9.78 7.25 -6.69
N ASP A 106 -8.99 8.31 -6.51
CA ASP A 106 -9.47 9.64 -6.18
C ASP A 106 -9.31 10.55 -7.40
N ASP A 107 -10.43 11.06 -7.90
CA ASP A 107 -10.43 11.96 -9.06
C ASP A 107 -10.57 13.44 -8.65
N ASN A 108 -10.43 13.75 -7.36
CA ASN A 108 -10.52 15.13 -6.88
C ASN A 108 -9.54 15.37 -5.72
N PHE A 109 -8.27 15.05 -5.92
CA PHE A 109 -7.22 15.32 -4.95
C PHE A 109 -6.52 16.64 -5.31
N ILE A 110 -6.91 17.74 -4.65
CA ILE A 110 -6.37 19.11 -4.88
C ILE A 110 -6.21 19.43 -6.39
N GLY A 111 -7.27 19.18 -7.16
CA GLY A 111 -7.29 19.43 -8.61
C GLY A 111 -6.70 18.33 -9.46
N MET A 112 -6.12 17.28 -8.86
CA MET A 112 -5.57 16.15 -9.60
C MET A 112 -6.56 15.00 -9.67
N LYS A 113 -6.59 14.33 -10.81
CA LYS A 113 -7.46 13.17 -11.05
C LYS A 113 -6.62 11.91 -11.15
N GLY A 114 -7.13 10.83 -10.53
CA GLY A 114 -6.52 9.52 -10.68
C GLY A 114 -5.34 9.27 -9.77
N VAL A 115 -5.37 9.77 -8.55
CA VAL A 115 -4.41 9.37 -7.51
C VAL A 115 -5.05 8.33 -6.59
N ALA A 116 -4.24 7.64 -5.79
CA ALA A 116 -4.75 6.69 -4.82
C ALA A 116 -5.32 7.42 -3.60
N LYS A 117 -6.49 6.99 -3.13
CA LYS A 117 -6.96 7.36 -1.79
C LYS A 117 -6.03 6.70 -0.77
N ARG A 118 -5.67 7.43 0.28
CA ARG A 118 -4.91 6.83 1.38
C ARG A 118 -5.72 5.71 1.99
N SER A 119 -5.18 4.50 1.93
CA SER A 119 -5.90 3.30 2.36
C SER A 119 -4.93 2.18 2.70
N VAL A 120 -5.39 1.25 3.52
CA VAL A 120 -4.63 0.05 3.88
C VAL A 120 -5.52 -1.17 3.70
N PHE A 121 -4.99 -2.17 3.01
CA PHE A 121 -5.65 -3.46 2.84
C PHE A 121 -4.74 -4.56 3.36
N VAL A 122 -5.29 -5.47 4.14
CA VAL A 122 -4.59 -6.71 4.51
C VAL A 122 -5.17 -7.84 3.68
N ILE A 123 -4.32 -8.48 2.88
CA ILE A 123 -4.72 -9.52 1.95
C ILE A 123 -4.19 -10.86 2.46
N LYS A 124 -5.11 -11.84 2.59
CA LYS A 124 -4.74 -13.21 2.97
C LYS A 124 -4.14 -13.96 1.78
N PRO A 125 -3.38 -15.05 2.02
CA PRO A 125 -2.80 -15.85 0.93
C PRO A 125 -3.79 -16.34 -0.13
N ASP A 126 -5.08 -16.43 0.20
CA ASP A 126 -6.14 -16.82 -0.74
C ASP A 126 -6.76 -15.64 -1.50
N PHE A 127 -6.12 -14.45 -1.45
CA PHE A 127 -6.58 -13.19 -2.06
C PHE A 127 -7.76 -12.52 -1.36
N THR A 128 -8.22 -13.04 -0.24
CA THR A 128 -9.34 -12.42 0.51
C THR A 128 -8.86 -11.19 1.28
N VAL A 129 -9.65 -10.13 1.23
CA VAL A 129 -9.41 -8.93 2.05
C VAL A 129 -9.81 -9.24 3.50
N ALA A 130 -8.82 -9.29 4.38
CA ALA A 130 -9.05 -9.55 5.81
C ALA A 130 -9.33 -8.27 6.58
N TYR A 131 -8.80 -7.15 6.12
CA TYR A 131 -8.95 -5.84 6.76
C TYR A 131 -8.85 -4.76 5.72
N GLN A 132 -9.59 -3.68 5.93
CA GLN A 132 -9.61 -2.54 5.02
C GLN A 132 -9.84 -1.29 5.84
N TRP A 133 -9.07 -0.25 5.52
CA TRP A 133 -9.25 1.10 6.02
C TRP A 133 -9.04 2.08 4.87
N VAL A 134 -9.95 3.04 4.72
CA VAL A 134 -9.84 4.09 3.70
C VAL A 134 -10.05 5.43 4.38
N ALA A 135 -9.13 6.35 4.18
CA ALA A 135 -9.21 7.70 4.76
C ALA A 135 -10.43 8.45 4.21
N GLU A 136 -11.13 9.16 5.08
CA GLU A 136 -12.23 10.05 4.68
C GLU A 136 -11.69 11.33 4.07
N ASN A 137 -10.48 11.73 4.45
CA ASN A 137 -9.78 12.89 3.88
C ASN A 137 -8.28 12.62 3.83
N PRO A 138 -7.53 13.33 2.96
CA PRO A 138 -6.09 13.05 2.75
C PRO A 138 -5.20 13.29 3.97
N GLY A 139 -5.67 14.03 4.96
CA GLY A 139 -4.91 14.32 6.17
C GLY A 139 -4.91 13.20 7.21
N GLN A 140 -5.78 12.21 7.05
CA GLN A 140 -5.86 11.08 7.98
C GLN A 140 -4.79 10.04 7.67
N ARG A 141 -4.17 9.50 8.73
CA ARG A 141 -3.24 8.36 8.62
C ARG A 141 -3.85 7.11 9.21
N PRO A 142 -3.46 5.92 8.73
CA PRO A 142 -3.96 4.68 9.30
C PRO A 142 -3.40 4.46 10.71
N ASP A 143 -4.16 3.73 11.52
CA ASP A 143 -3.69 3.24 12.81
C ASP A 143 -2.99 1.90 12.58
N LEU A 144 -1.65 1.88 12.65
CA LEU A 144 -0.88 0.67 12.39
C LEU A 144 -1.06 -0.40 13.46
N ASP A 145 -1.47 -0.03 14.68
CA ASP A 145 -1.83 -1.03 15.69
C ASP A 145 -3.05 -1.83 15.28
N GLU A 146 -4.04 -1.18 14.68
CA GLU A 146 -5.23 -1.85 14.13
C GLU A 146 -4.86 -2.81 12.99
N VAL A 147 -3.93 -2.40 12.12
CA VAL A 147 -3.45 -3.24 11.03
C VAL A 147 -2.74 -4.49 11.61
N ARG A 148 -1.90 -4.31 12.61
CA ARG A 148 -1.19 -5.43 13.25
C ARG A 148 -2.16 -6.36 13.98
N LYS A 149 -3.21 -5.83 14.60
CA LYS A 149 -4.26 -6.67 15.23
C LYS A 149 -4.97 -7.52 14.20
N ALA A 150 -5.30 -6.96 13.04
CA ALA A 150 -5.93 -7.70 11.96
C ALA A 150 -5.04 -8.85 11.48
N LEU A 151 -3.73 -8.60 11.35
CA LEU A 151 -2.75 -9.64 11.00
C LEU A 151 -2.66 -10.74 12.07
N SER A 152 -2.68 -10.36 13.34
CA SER A 152 -2.59 -11.31 14.45
C SER A 152 -3.82 -12.22 14.53
N SER A 153 -4.94 -11.82 13.94
CA SER A 153 -6.20 -12.57 13.97
C SER A 153 -6.33 -13.55 12.80
N LEU A 154 -5.36 -13.62 11.91
CA LEU A 154 -5.43 -14.50 10.72
C LEU A 154 -5.07 -15.93 11.04
#